data_27d3344d7d8feb49c48467a7e0406d7a
#
_entry.id   27d3344d7d8feb49c48467a7e0406d7a
#
_cell.length_a   1.000
_cell.length_b   1.000
_cell.length_c   1.000
_cell.angle_alpha   90.00
_cell.angle_beta   90.00
_cell.angle_gamma   90.00
#
_symmetry.space_group_name_H-M   'P 1'
#
loop_
_entity.id
_entity.type
_entity.pdbx_description
1 polymer ?
#
loop_
_entity_poly.entity_id
_entity_poly.type
_entity_poly.pdbx_seq_one_letter_code
_entity_poly.pdbx_strand_id
1 'polypeptide(L)'
;MFGEMLQNVRKKRPLIHSITNFVTVNDCANILLACGASPIMADDEREAAEITSACDGLCINIGTLSSRTIPSMLAAGKKANELCHPVVLDPVGVGASYFRTDTAFKLLNNIHFSVIRGNISEIKTLALGTGSAKGVDADIADRFTEETLDKAVAFAKSFSEKTGSVIAITGKTDIVADKDRAFVIRNGNDMMSLVTGTGCQLSSLTAAFIAANQNDILTAAASAVSAMGLAGETAFGRLSPLDGNASYRNYIIDAVCNMTPQGLKEGAKYEMR
;
A
#
# COMPACT_ATOMS: atom_id res chain seq x y z
N MET A 1 0.78 -17.32 -10.44
CA MET A 1 1.30 -15.96 -10.27
C MET A 1 0.93 -15.39 -8.89
N PHE A 2 -0.29 -14.88 -8.60
CA PHE A 2 -0.62 -14.24 -7.31
C PHE A 2 -0.49 -15.17 -6.09
N GLY A 3 -0.97 -16.41 -6.19
CA GLY A 3 -0.79 -17.39 -5.10
C GLY A 3 0.67 -17.69 -4.76
N GLU A 4 1.54 -17.68 -5.75
CA GLU A 4 2.98 -17.88 -5.55
C GLU A 4 3.60 -16.70 -4.76
N MET A 5 3.15 -15.46 -4.99
CA MET A 5 3.60 -14.30 -4.22
C MET A 5 3.28 -14.46 -2.74
N LEU A 6 2.06 -14.90 -2.38
CA LEU A 6 1.69 -15.20 -1.00
C LEU A 6 2.49 -16.37 -0.43
N GLN A 7 2.73 -17.43 -1.22
CA GLN A 7 3.53 -18.56 -0.79
C GLN A 7 4.96 -18.13 -0.42
N ASN A 8 5.55 -17.23 -1.21
CA ASN A 8 6.88 -16.69 -0.95
C ASN A 8 6.92 -15.85 0.34
N VAL A 9 5.88 -15.04 0.63
CA VAL A 9 5.77 -14.33 1.91
C VAL A 9 5.82 -15.32 3.07
N ARG A 10 5.00 -16.37 3.06
CA ARG A 10 4.94 -17.37 4.13
C ARG A 10 6.21 -18.20 4.27
N LYS A 11 6.90 -18.45 3.16
CA LYS A 11 8.16 -19.19 3.16
C LYS A 11 9.32 -18.34 3.68
N LYS A 12 9.42 -17.09 3.24
CA LYS A 12 10.53 -16.18 3.59
C LYS A 12 10.32 -15.49 4.93
N ARG A 13 9.05 -15.26 5.32
CA ARG A 13 8.65 -14.60 6.57
C ARG A 13 9.37 -13.25 6.78
N PRO A 14 9.30 -12.33 5.81
CA PRO A 14 10.08 -11.12 5.83
C PRO A 14 9.80 -10.28 7.08
N LEU A 15 10.85 -9.70 7.66
CA LEU A 15 10.75 -8.72 8.74
C LEU A 15 10.52 -7.35 8.13
N ILE A 16 9.40 -6.70 8.47
CA ILE A 16 8.99 -5.42 7.91
C ILE A 16 9.08 -4.33 8.97
N HIS A 17 9.96 -3.36 8.74
CA HIS A 17 9.99 -2.14 9.52
C HIS A 17 8.83 -1.23 9.08
N SER A 18 8.01 -0.78 10.03
CA SER A 18 6.88 0.11 9.75
C SER A 18 6.96 1.37 10.58
N ILE A 19 7.21 2.50 9.92
CA ILE A 19 6.99 3.83 10.49
C ILE A 19 5.61 4.26 10.03
N THR A 20 4.60 3.97 10.84
CA THR A 20 3.20 4.13 10.47
C THR A 20 2.45 5.06 11.45
N ASN A 21 1.16 5.26 11.22
CA ASN A 21 0.33 6.14 12.04
C ASN A 21 -0.21 5.40 13.28
N PHE A 22 -0.36 6.14 14.40
CA PHE A 22 -0.80 5.57 15.68
C PHE A 22 -2.27 5.14 15.70
N VAL A 23 -3.09 5.59 14.74
CA VAL A 23 -4.50 5.16 14.62
C VAL A 23 -4.60 3.69 14.22
N THR A 24 -3.67 3.21 13.39
CA THR A 24 -3.74 1.90 12.76
C THR A 24 -2.53 0.99 13.04
N VAL A 25 -1.59 1.43 13.87
CA VAL A 25 -0.32 0.71 14.13
C VAL A 25 -0.55 -0.74 14.55
N ASN A 26 -1.53 -1.00 15.42
CA ASN A 26 -1.84 -2.36 15.87
C ASN A 26 -2.37 -3.23 14.72
N ASP A 27 -3.25 -2.68 13.89
CA ASP A 27 -3.81 -3.39 12.74
C ASP A 27 -2.75 -3.68 11.67
N CYS A 28 -1.83 -2.74 11.45
CA CYS A 28 -0.69 -2.93 10.55
C CYS A 28 0.23 -4.06 11.05
N ALA A 29 0.47 -4.16 12.35
CA ALA A 29 1.22 -5.26 12.92
C ALA A 29 0.49 -6.60 12.75
N ASN A 30 -0.81 -6.64 13.05
CA ASN A 30 -1.60 -7.87 12.96
C ASN A 30 -1.78 -8.36 11.51
N ILE A 31 -1.93 -7.47 10.52
CA ILE A 31 -2.04 -7.89 9.13
C ILE A 31 -0.72 -8.48 8.60
N LEU A 32 0.43 -7.97 9.05
CA LEU A 32 1.74 -8.54 8.75
C LEU A 32 1.88 -9.94 9.33
N LEU A 33 1.52 -10.14 10.60
CA LEU A 33 1.50 -11.47 11.22
C LEU A 33 0.53 -12.42 10.48
N ALA A 34 -0.65 -11.94 10.13
CA ALA A 34 -1.66 -12.73 9.44
C ALA A 34 -1.18 -13.22 8.06
N CYS A 35 -0.46 -12.42 7.29
CA CYS A 35 0.06 -12.86 5.99
C CYS A 35 1.29 -13.78 6.11
N GLY A 36 1.89 -13.91 7.30
CA GLY A 36 3.08 -14.74 7.57
C GLY A 36 4.39 -13.97 7.60
N ALA A 37 4.35 -12.62 7.58
CA ALA A 37 5.49 -11.75 7.80
C ALA A 37 5.69 -11.44 9.30
N SER A 38 6.73 -10.68 9.62
CA SER A 38 7.03 -10.23 10.99
C SER A 38 7.08 -8.70 11.03
N PRO A 39 6.33 -8.03 11.92
CA PRO A 39 6.38 -6.58 12.08
C PRO A 39 7.43 -6.12 13.08
N ILE A 40 8.02 -4.95 12.82
CA ILE A 40 8.72 -4.16 13.83
C ILE A 40 8.33 -2.68 13.65
N MET A 41 7.94 -2.03 14.76
CA MET A 41 7.53 -0.63 14.78
C MET A 41 8.56 0.19 15.55
N ALA A 42 9.34 1.02 14.83
CA ALA A 42 10.38 1.87 15.44
C ALA A 42 10.36 3.24 14.75
N ASP A 43 10.02 4.29 15.48
CA ASP A 43 9.88 5.63 14.94
C ASP A 43 10.77 6.69 15.61
N ASP A 44 11.72 6.25 16.45
CA ASP A 44 12.74 7.13 17.02
C ASP A 44 13.93 7.25 16.07
N GLU A 45 14.39 8.49 15.84
CA GLU A 45 15.51 8.79 14.94
C GLU A 45 16.81 8.06 15.32
N ARG A 46 17.01 7.80 16.62
CA ARG A 46 18.24 7.18 17.15
C ARG A 46 18.36 5.70 16.79
N GLU A 47 17.23 5.01 16.51
CA GLU A 47 17.22 3.58 16.20
C GLU A 47 16.70 3.24 14.80
N ALA A 48 15.96 4.15 14.15
CA ALA A 48 15.25 3.87 12.90
C ALA A 48 16.14 3.28 11.80
N ALA A 49 17.35 3.79 11.61
CA ALA A 49 18.29 3.28 10.61
C ALA A 49 18.86 1.90 11.00
N GLU A 50 19.15 1.68 12.28
CA GLU A 50 19.65 0.39 12.79
C GLU A 50 18.58 -0.70 12.62
N ILE A 51 17.35 -0.42 13.03
CA ILE A 51 16.21 -1.34 12.87
C ILE A 51 15.97 -1.65 11.39
N THR A 52 15.99 -0.63 10.51
CA THR A 52 15.86 -0.86 9.06
C THR A 52 16.94 -1.79 8.52
N SER A 53 18.17 -1.71 9.07
CA SER A 53 19.27 -2.57 8.64
C SER A 53 19.05 -4.05 8.92
N ALA A 54 18.28 -4.36 9.95
CA ALA A 54 17.92 -5.73 10.34
C ALA A 54 16.66 -6.27 9.64
N CYS A 55 15.97 -5.42 8.85
CA CYS A 55 14.71 -5.76 8.20
C CYS A 55 14.88 -6.10 6.72
N ASP A 56 13.85 -6.72 6.13
CA ASP A 56 13.81 -7.09 4.70
C ASP A 56 13.05 -6.05 3.85
N GLY A 57 12.33 -5.12 4.48
CA GLY A 57 11.56 -4.08 3.81
C GLY A 57 11.06 -3.00 4.77
N LEU A 58 10.65 -1.86 4.21
CA LEU A 58 10.21 -0.69 4.96
C LEU A 58 8.85 -0.19 4.45
N CYS A 59 7.96 0.15 5.38
CA CYS A 59 6.71 0.86 5.10
C CYS A 59 6.73 2.22 5.80
N ILE A 60 6.59 3.30 5.04
CA ILE A 60 6.46 4.68 5.53
C ILE A 60 5.04 5.18 5.27
N ASN A 61 4.33 5.54 6.34
CA ASN A 61 2.96 6.08 6.28
C ASN A 61 2.88 7.39 7.07
N ILE A 62 2.39 8.45 6.42
CA ILE A 62 2.33 9.81 7.00
C ILE A 62 0.95 10.16 7.59
N GLY A 63 0.14 9.16 7.97
CA GLY A 63 -1.25 9.36 8.43
C GLY A 63 -1.40 10.21 9.68
N THR A 64 -0.53 10.05 10.67
CA THR A 64 -0.47 10.91 11.87
C THR A 64 0.90 11.58 11.97
N LEU A 65 1.24 12.31 10.90
CA LEU A 65 2.55 12.95 10.74
C LEU A 65 2.88 13.90 11.90
N SER A 66 4.09 13.80 12.40
CA SER A 66 4.66 14.76 13.35
C SER A 66 6.07 15.18 12.92
N SER A 67 6.51 16.37 13.35
CA SER A 67 7.88 16.84 13.06
C SER A 67 8.95 15.92 13.63
N ARG A 68 8.64 15.17 14.69
CA ARG A 68 9.54 14.20 15.35
C ARG A 68 9.81 12.98 14.45
N THR A 69 8.80 12.49 13.73
CA THR A 69 8.94 11.25 12.93
C THR A 69 9.55 11.47 11.54
N ILE A 70 9.62 12.70 11.05
CA ILE A 70 10.19 12.99 9.72
C ILE A 70 11.68 12.63 9.62
N PRO A 71 12.56 13.00 10.59
CA PRO A 71 13.95 12.56 10.58
C PRO A 71 14.10 11.04 10.58
N SER A 72 13.28 10.33 11.36
CA SER A 72 13.26 8.86 11.42
C SER A 72 12.89 8.24 10.08
N MET A 73 11.85 8.76 9.41
CA MET A 73 11.45 8.31 8.07
C MET A 73 12.57 8.50 7.03
N LEU A 74 13.27 9.65 7.08
CA LEU A 74 14.39 9.93 6.19
C LEU A 74 15.58 9.01 6.46
N ALA A 75 15.94 8.82 7.73
CA ALA A 75 17.04 7.94 8.13
C ALA A 75 16.77 6.49 7.72
N ALA A 76 15.58 5.97 8.05
CA ALA A 76 15.14 4.63 7.68
C ALA A 76 15.10 4.44 6.16
N GLY A 77 14.50 5.38 5.43
CA GLY A 77 14.36 5.28 3.97
C GLY A 77 15.70 5.31 3.24
N LYS A 78 16.63 6.19 3.65
CA LYS A 78 18.01 6.22 3.09
C LYS A 78 18.74 4.91 3.39
N LYS A 79 18.62 4.39 4.62
CA LYS A 79 19.23 3.12 5.00
C LYS A 79 18.66 1.96 4.20
N ALA A 80 17.35 1.90 3.99
CA ALA A 80 16.72 0.89 3.14
C ALA A 80 17.25 0.95 1.70
N ASN A 81 17.39 2.15 1.13
CA ASN A 81 17.96 2.32 -0.22
C ASN A 81 19.43 1.89 -0.31
N GLU A 82 20.26 2.22 0.70
CA GLU A 82 21.66 1.76 0.77
C GLU A 82 21.78 0.24 0.74
N LEU A 83 20.82 -0.46 1.35
CA LEU A 83 20.76 -1.92 1.45
C LEU A 83 19.95 -2.60 0.33
N CYS A 84 19.42 -1.82 -0.61
CA CYS A 84 18.49 -2.28 -1.66
C CYS A 84 17.24 -2.97 -1.09
N HIS A 85 16.81 -2.61 0.11
CA HIS A 85 15.55 -3.07 0.69
C HIS A 85 14.37 -2.32 0.04
N PRO A 86 13.28 -3.01 -0.33
CA PRO A 86 12.12 -2.36 -0.92
C PRO A 86 11.41 -1.47 0.10
N VAL A 87 10.93 -0.30 -0.38
CA VAL A 87 10.24 0.70 0.44
C VAL A 87 8.87 1.01 -0.14
N VAL A 88 7.86 1.04 0.72
CA VAL A 88 6.49 1.48 0.39
C VAL A 88 6.25 2.86 0.99
N LEU A 89 5.70 3.78 0.18
CA LEU A 89 5.15 5.06 0.66
C LEU A 89 3.62 5.01 0.65
N ASP A 90 3.05 5.37 1.79
CA ASP A 90 1.61 5.64 1.95
C ASP A 90 1.43 7.12 2.33
N PRO A 91 1.19 8.02 1.35
CA PRO A 91 1.15 9.46 1.55
C PRO A 91 -0.19 9.96 2.08
N VAL A 92 -0.72 9.32 3.11
CA VAL A 92 -2.06 9.57 3.67
C VAL A 92 -2.31 11.07 3.89
N GLY A 93 -3.33 11.59 3.19
CA GLY A 93 -3.75 12.97 3.35
C GLY A 93 -2.82 14.00 2.72
N VAL A 94 -1.96 13.61 1.79
CA VAL A 94 -1.25 14.57 0.95
C VAL A 94 -2.25 15.43 0.18
N GLY A 95 -2.00 16.74 0.12
CA GLY A 95 -2.97 17.72 -0.40
C GLY A 95 -3.91 18.31 0.66
N ALA A 96 -4.12 17.65 1.80
CA ALA A 96 -4.99 18.17 2.86
C ALA A 96 -4.33 19.27 3.69
N SER A 97 -2.99 19.31 3.79
CA SER A 97 -2.25 20.38 4.45
C SER A 97 -0.89 20.58 3.80
N TYR A 98 -0.34 21.81 3.93
CA TYR A 98 1.00 22.12 3.47
C TYR A 98 2.04 21.19 4.12
N PHE A 99 1.95 20.96 5.43
CA PHE A 99 2.89 20.12 6.17
C PHE A 99 2.98 18.68 5.63
N ARG A 100 1.83 18.05 5.34
CA ARG A 100 1.80 16.70 4.74
C ARG A 100 2.37 16.69 3.34
N THR A 101 1.99 17.67 2.54
CA THR A 101 2.41 17.77 1.14
C THR A 101 3.91 18.03 1.04
N ASP A 102 4.42 19.00 1.79
CA ASP A 102 5.85 19.30 1.84
C ASP A 102 6.67 18.08 2.30
N THR A 103 6.19 17.39 3.34
CA THR A 103 6.86 16.17 3.82
C THR A 103 6.84 15.05 2.78
N ALA A 104 5.73 14.83 2.11
CA ALA A 104 5.64 13.80 1.07
C ALA A 104 6.64 14.08 -0.07
N PHE A 105 6.75 15.33 -0.55
CA PHE A 105 7.77 15.71 -1.53
C PHE A 105 9.19 15.61 -0.97
N LYS A 106 9.42 15.98 0.28
CA LYS A 106 10.72 15.81 0.92
C LYS A 106 11.14 14.34 0.98
N LEU A 107 10.21 13.43 1.28
CA LEU A 107 10.47 11.99 1.25
C LEU A 107 10.78 11.52 -0.16
N LEU A 108 9.97 11.87 -1.16
CA LEU A 108 10.17 11.50 -2.58
C LEU A 108 11.49 12.00 -3.15
N ASN A 109 11.95 13.18 -2.73
CA ASN A 109 13.22 13.74 -3.20
C ASN A 109 14.46 13.10 -2.56
N ASN A 110 14.30 12.35 -1.46
CA ASN A 110 15.43 11.79 -0.71
C ASN A 110 15.46 10.26 -0.65
N ILE A 111 14.36 9.60 -1.00
CA ILE A 111 14.19 8.16 -0.87
C ILE A 111 13.62 7.63 -2.19
N HIS A 112 14.22 6.57 -2.72
CA HIS A 112 13.63 5.80 -3.81
C HIS A 112 12.62 4.82 -3.22
N PHE A 113 11.36 4.93 -3.65
CA PHE A 113 10.28 4.03 -3.24
C PHE A 113 10.06 2.95 -4.30
N SER A 114 9.95 1.70 -3.87
CA SER A 114 9.59 0.58 -4.75
C SER A 114 8.11 0.64 -5.13
N VAL A 115 7.26 1.07 -4.19
CA VAL A 115 5.81 1.26 -4.40
C VAL A 115 5.36 2.55 -3.75
N ILE A 116 4.55 3.34 -4.46
CA ILE A 116 3.78 4.48 -3.93
C ILE A 116 2.32 4.08 -4.00
N ARG A 117 1.65 3.99 -2.84
CA ARG A 117 0.25 3.59 -2.75
C ARG A 117 -0.60 4.70 -2.14
N GLY A 118 -1.69 5.07 -2.81
CA GLY A 118 -2.65 6.06 -2.32
C GLY A 118 -4.00 5.98 -3.03
N ASN A 119 -4.97 6.78 -2.62
CA ASN A 119 -6.16 7.00 -3.40
C ASN A 119 -5.83 7.91 -4.61
N ILE A 120 -6.79 8.04 -5.54
CA ILE A 120 -6.56 8.83 -6.77
C ILE A 120 -6.20 10.29 -6.47
N SER A 121 -6.79 10.91 -5.45
CA SER A 121 -6.53 12.30 -5.07
C SER A 121 -5.11 12.47 -4.53
N GLU A 122 -4.66 11.54 -3.68
CA GLU A 122 -3.30 11.53 -3.13
C GLU A 122 -2.26 11.36 -4.23
N ILE A 123 -2.45 10.38 -5.13
CA ILE A 123 -1.52 10.13 -6.24
C ILE A 123 -1.50 11.29 -7.23
N LYS A 124 -2.64 11.90 -7.55
CA LYS A 124 -2.71 13.12 -8.38
C LYS A 124 -1.91 14.28 -7.75
N THR A 125 -2.08 14.50 -6.46
CA THR A 125 -1.36 15.57 -5.74
C THR A 125 0.15 15.36 -5.83
N LEU A 126 0.64 14.12 -5.66
CA LEU A 126 2.07 13.81 -5.80
C LEU A 126 2.58 13.98 -7.24
N ALA A 127 1.79 13.57 -8.23
CA ALA A 127 2.20 13.62 -9.63
C ALA A 127 2.22 15.04 -10.21
N LEU A 128 1.30 15.91 -9.79
CA LEU A 128 1.05 17.22 -10.39
C LEU A 128 1.59 18.39 -9.55
N GLY A 129 1.88 18.16 -8.26
CA GLY A 129 2.24 19.22 -7.31
C GLY A 129 1.03 20.07 -6.89
N THR A 130 1.25 20.95 -5.91
CA THR A 130 0.19 21.78 -5.31
C THR A 130 -0.37 22.89 -6.22
N GLY A 131 0.30 23.18 -7.34
CA GLY A 131 -0.06 24.29 -8.23
C GLY A 131 -0.98 23.95 -9.40
N SER A 132 -1.14 22.67 -9.73
CA SER A 132 -1.82 22.21 -10.96
C SER A 132 -3.16 21.50 -10.73
N ALA A 133 -3.59 21.38 -9.47
CA ALA A 133 -4.88 20.73 -9.13
C ALA A 133 -6.12 21.43 -9.72
N LYS A 134 -5.98 22.63 -10.30
CA LYS A 134 -7.06 23.38 -10.96
C LYS A 134 -7.13 23.24 -12.49
N GLY A 135 -6.21 22.51 -13.13
CA GLY A 135 -6.07 22.56 -14.59
C GLY A 135 -6.04 21.24 -15.34
N VAL A 136 -5.91 20.10 -14.64
CA VAL A 136 -5.86 18.79 -15.29
C VAL A 136 -6.99 17.92 -14.76
N ASP A 137 -8.01 17.84 -15.58
CA ASP A 137 -9.18 16.96 -15.55
C ASP A 137 -9.75 16.62 -14.17
N ALA A 138 -10.78 17.39 -13.80
CA ALA A 138 -11.78 17.03 -12.80
C ALA A 138 -12.49 15.67 -13.11
N ASP A 139 -12.13 15.03 -14.22
CA ASP A 139 -12.85 13.89 -14.80
C ASP A 139 -12.33 12.51 -14.39
N ILE A 140 -11.23 12.40 -13.62
CA ILE A 140 -10.90 11.11 -13.02
C ILE A 140 -11.57 11.07 -11.64
N ALA A 141 -12.86 10.74 -11.64
CA ALA A 141 -13.67 10.57 -10.43
C ALA A 141 -13.20 9.37 -9.61
N ASP A 142 -13.56 9.32 -8.33
CA ASP A 142 -13.29 8.18 -7.43
C ASP A 142 -13.88 6.84 -7.93
N ARG A 143 -14.68 6.89 -9.00
CA ARG A 143 -15.25 5.73 -9.71
C ARG A 143 -14.85 5.79 -11.17
N PHE A 144 -13.99 4.87 -11.59
CA PHE A 144 -13.62 4.74 -12.99
C PHE A 144 -14.78 4.12 -13.78
N THR A 145 -15.21 4.81 -14.86
CA THR A 145 -15.92 4.17 -15.98
C THR A 145 -14.90 3.49 -16.89
N GLU A 146 -15.34 2.64 -17.82
CA GLU A 146 -14.40 2.04 -18.78
C GLU A 146 -13.63 3.11 -19.59
N GLU A 147 -14.27 4.23 -19.94
CA GLU A 147 -13.62 5.34 -20.66
C GLU A 147 -12.58 6.08 -19.80
N THR A 148 -12.83 6.24 -18.50
CA THR A 148 -11.90 6.91 -17.58
C THR A 148 -10.83 5.98 -17.07
N LEU A 149 -11.05 4.66 -17.12
CA LEU A 149 -10.11 3.65 -16.65
C LEU A 149 -8.82 3.65 -17.48
N ASP A 150 -8.90 3.71 -18.82
CA ASP A 150 -7.71 3.77 -19.67
C ASP A 150 -6.86 5.02 -19.42
N LYS A 151 -7.52 6.17 -19.18
CA LYS A 151 -6.83 7.41 -18.78
C LYS A 151 -6.14 7.25 -17.42
N ALA A 152 -6.78 6.60 -16.45
CA ALA A 152 -6.21 6.36 -15.14
C ALA A 152 -5.03 5.38 -15.19
N VAL A 153 -5.10 4.34 -16.02
CA VAL A 153 -3.98 3.43 -16.28
C VAL A 153 -2.81 4.18 -16.93
N ALA A 154 -3.07 4.98 -17.97
CA ALA A 154 -2.03 5.78 -18.62
C ALA A 154 -1.38 6.78 -17.66
N PHE A 155 -2.18 7.42 -16.79
CA PHE A 155 -1.70 8.31 -15.74
C PHE A 155 -0.79 7.57 -14.73
N ALA A 156 -1.21 6.39 -14.26
CA ALA A 156 -0.41 5.58 -13.33
C ALA A 156 0.92 5.15 -13.95
N LYS A 157 0.92 4.69 -15.21
CA LYS A 157 2.13 4.34 -15.97
C LYS A 157 3.08 5.54 -16.14
N SER A 158 2.54 6.69 -16.52
CA SER A 158 3.34 7.92 -16.67
C SER A 158 3.95 8.39 -15.36
N PHE A 159 3.23 8.26 -14.23
CA PHE A 159 3.77 8.61 -12.92
C PHE A 159 4.80 7.57 -12.45
N SER A 160 4.59 6.29 -12.74
CA SER A 160 5.58 5.24 -12.51
C SER A 160 6.88 5.50 -13.28
N GLU A 161 6.81 5.89 -14.55
CA GLU A 161 7.98 6.23 -15.35
C GLU A 161 8.79 7.40 -14.74
N LYS A 162 8.10 8.43 -14.23
CA LYS A 162 8.74 9.59 -13.60
C LYS A 162 9.43 9.27 -12.29
N THR A 163 8.86 8.37 -11.49
CA THR A 163 9.35 8.07 -10.14
C THR A 163 10.24 6.83 -10.07
N GLY A 164 10.18 5.96 -11.07
CA GLY A 164 10.78 4.63 -11.03
C GLY A 164 10.07 3.67 -10.09
N SER A 165 8.92 4.06 -9.52
CA SER A 165 8.14 3.29 -8.54
C SER A 165 6.96 2.60 -9.20
N VAL A 166 6.54 1.45 -8.68
CA VAL A 166 5.20 0.93 -8.96
C VAL A 166 4.17 1.83 -8.29
N ILE A 167 3.12 2.22 -9.02
CA ILE A 167 2.05 3.08 -8.53
C ILE A 167 0.81 2.23 -8.27
N ALA A 168 0.32 2.25 -7.02
CA ALA A 168 -0.90 1.57 -6.62
C ALA A 168 -1.97 2.61 -6.26
N ILE A 169 -2.93 2.82 -7.16
CA ILE A 169 -4.09 3.69 -6.96
C ILE A 169 -5.22 2.82 -6.44
N THR A 170 -5.72 3.12 -5.24
CA THR A 170 -6.78 2.32 -4.61
C THR A 170 -8.10 3.08 -4.54
N GLY A 171 -9.20 2.35 -4.77
CA GLY A 171 -10.56 2.86 -4.80
C GLY A 171 -11.59 1.73 -4.95
N LYS A 172 -12.68 1.98 -5.65
CA LYS A 172 -13.65 0.92 -5.99
C LYS A 172 -13.08 -0.07 -7.03
N THR A 173 -12.23 0.42 -7.91
CA THR A 173 -11.38 -0.36 -8.80
C THR A 173 -9.96 0.08 -8.55
N ASP A 174 -9.07 -0.86 -8.30
CA ASP A 174 -7.68 -0.57 -8.01
C ASP A 174 -6.84 -0.70 -9.28
N ILE A 175 -5.81 0.15 -9.39
CA ILE A 175 -4.84 0.12 -10.50
C ILE A 175 -3.45 -0.03 -9.89
N VAL A 176 -2.70 -1.04 -10.29
CA VAL A 176 -1.29 -1.22 -9.91
C VAL A 176 -0.46 -1.26 -11.18
N ALA A 177 0.40 -0.28 -11.39
CA ALA A 177 1.12 -0.09 -12.64
C ALA A 177 2.61 0.16 -12.46
N ASP A 178 3.43 -0.44 -13.30
CA ASP A 178 4.76 0.04 -13.67
C ASP A 178 4.65 0.89 -14.96
N LYS A 179 5.77 1.31 -15.52
CA LYS A 179 5.77 2.11 -16.76
C LYS A 179 5.22 1.36 -17.98
N ASP A 180 5.32 0.03 -18.00
CA ASP A 180 5.00 -0.81 -19.15
C ASP A 180 3.67 -1.56 -19.00
N ARG A 181 3.35 -2.04 -17.79
CA ARG A 181 2.23 -2.94 -17.49
C ARG A 181 1.35 -2.39 -16.38
N ALA A 182 0.08 -2.75 -16.41
CA ALA A 182 -0.84 -2.45 -15.31
C ALA A 182 -1.75 -3.64 -15.01
N PHE A 183 -2.06 -3.82 -13.73
CA PHE A 183 -3.16 -4.65 -13.25
C PHE A 183 -4.32 -3.74 -12.85
N VAL A 184 -5.51 -4.05 -13.36
CA VAL A 184 -6.78 -3.47 -12.93
C VAL A 184 -7.47 -4.52 -12.07
N ILE A 185 -7.73 -4.22 -10.80
CA ILE A 185 -8.18 -5.17 -9.80
C ILE A 185 -9.58 -4.76 -9.32
N ARG A 186 -10.49 -5.73 -9.23
CA ARG A 186 -11.90 -5.50 -8.86
C ARG A 186 -12.32 -6.30 -7.61
N ASN A 187 -11.36 -6.73 -6.81
CA ASN A 187 -11.65 -7.29 -5.51
C ASN A 187 -11.96 -6.18 -4.50
N GLY A 188 -12.82 -6.47 -3.55
CA GLY A 188 -13.16 -5.57 -2.46
C GLY A 188 -14.65 -5.55 -2.15
N ASN A 189 -14.99 -4.85 -1.08
CA ASN A 189 -16.37 -4.67 -0.64
C ASN A 189 -16.53 -3.23 -0.12
N ASP A 190 -17.66 -2.59 -0.42
CA ASP A 190 -17.94 -1.20 -0.02
C ASP A 190 -17.87 -1.01 1.51
N MET A 191 -18.13 -2.04 2.29
CA MET A 191 -18.03 -2.00 3.76
C MET A 191 -16.59 -1.74 4.25
N MET A 192 -15.57 -2.00 3.44
CA MET A 192 -14.18 -1.69 3.81
C MET A 192 -13.98 -0.19 4.08
N SER A 193 -14.78 0.68 3.45
CA SER A 193 -14.75 2.13 3.68
C SER A 193 -15.23 2.54 5.08
N LEU A 194 -15.95 1.67 5.79
CA LEU A 194 -16.44 1.89 7.16
C LEU A 194 -15.42 1.48 8.22
N VAL A 195 -14.29 0.90 7.82
CA VAL A 195 -13.19 0.50 8.71
C VAL A 195 -12.01 1.42 8.48
N THR A 196 -11.65 2.20 9.50
CA THR A 196 -10.44 3.02 9.41
C THR A 196 -9.20 2.15 9.31
N GLY A 197 -8.27 2.53 8.42
CA GLY A 197 -6.97 1.88 8.33
C GLY A 197 -6.86 0.68 7.41
N THR A 198 -7.89 0.28 6.68
CA THR A 198 -7.78 -0.78 5.65
C THR A 198 -6.71 -0.44 4.60
N GLY A 199 -6.59 0.84 4.24
CA GLY A 199 -5.51 1.33 3.39
C GLY A 199 -4.13 1.19 4.02
N CYS A 200 -3.96 1.58 5.29
CA CYS A 200 -2.68 1.46 6.00
C CYS A 200 -2.26 -0.01 6.17
N GLN A 201 -3.21 -0.90 6.46
CA GLN A 201 -3.00 -2.35 6.47
C GLN A 201 -2.53 -2.85 5.11
N LEU A 202 -3.16 -2.38 4.01
CA LEU A 202 -2.74 -2.73 2.65
C LEU A 202 -1.32 -2.28 2.36
N SER A 203 -0.90 -1.09 2.79
CA SER A 203 0.47 -0.60 2.60
C SER A 203 1.49 -1.48 3.33
N SER A 204 1.18 -1.91 4.56
CA SER A 204 1.99 -2.87 5.32
C SER A 204 2.03 -4.24 4.63
N LEU A 205 0.88 -4.74 4.17
CA LEU A 205 0.79 -5.99 3.42
C LEU A 205 1.61 -5.93 2.12
N THR A 206 1.52 -4.81 1.39
CA THR A 206 2.31 -4.56 0.18
C THR A 206 3.81 -4.64 0.47
N ALA A 207 4.28 -4.04 1.58
CA ALA A 207 5.68 -4.13 1.97
C ALA A 207 6.14 -5.57 2.19
N ALA A 208 5.32 -6.41 2.83
CA ALA A 208 5.63 -7.84 3.02
C ALA A 208 5.70 -8.59 1.68
N PHE A 209 4.75 -8.33 0.77
CA PHE A 209 4.71 -9.00 -0.52
C PHE A 209 5.91 -8.62 -1.39
N ILE A 210 6.28 -7.34 -1.47
CA ILE A 210 7.42 -6.91 -2.29
C ILE A 210 8.75 -7.34 -1.67
N ALA A 211 8.90 -7.34 -0.35
CA ALA A 211 10.09 -7.83 0.32
C ALA A 211 10.35 -9.32 0.03
N ALA A 212 9.28 -10.12 0.00
CA ALA A 212 9.39 -11.54 -0.33
C ALA A 212 9.56 -11.82 -1.85
N ASN A 213 9.29 -10.84 -2.74
CA ASN A 213 9.21 -11.04 -4.18
C ASN A 213 9.91 -9.91 -4.97
N GLN A 214 11.13 -9.56 -4.60
CA GLN A 214 11.85 -8.41 -5.14
C GLN A 214 12.11 -8.48 -6.67
N ASN A 215 12.04 -9.66 -7.28
CA ASN A 215 12.27 -9.84 -8.71
C ASN A 215 11.07 -9.39 -9.59
N ASP A 216 9.87 -9.23 -9.01
CA ASP A 216 8.68 -8.74 -9.72
C ASP A 216 7.78 -7.92 -8.76
N ILE A 217 8.22 -6.69 -8.50
CA ILE A 217 7.56 -5.76 -7.59
C ILE A 217 6.13 -5.46 -8.03
N LEU A 218 5.88 -5.32 -9.34
CA LEU A 218 4.55 -5.05 -9.88
C LEU A 218 3.57 -6.16 -9.52
N THR A 219 3.92 -7.41 -9.83
CA THR A 219 3.05 -8.57 -9.52
C THR A 219 2.88 -8.77 -8.03
N ALA A 220 3.94 -8.54 -7.24
CA ALA A 220 3.86 -8.63 -5.77
C ALA A 220 2.89 -7.59 -5.19
N ALA A 221 2.99 -6.32 -5.62
CA ALA A 221 2.09 -5.26 -5.19
C ALA A 221 0.63 -5.53 -5.62
N ALA A 222 0.41 -5.95 -6.86
CA ALA A 222 -0.92 -6.33 -7.36
C ALA A 222 -1.52 -7.51 -6.57
N SER A 223 -0.68 -8.48 -6.19
CA SER A 223 -1.09 -9.61 -5.35
C SER A 223 -1.52 -9.18 -3.95
N ALA A 224 -0.82 -8.22 -3.35
CA ALA A 224 -1.19 -7.65 -2.04
C ALA A 224 -2.54 -6.91 -2.10
N VAL A 225 -2.76 -6.11 -3.16
CA VAL A 225 -4.03 -5.42 -3.39
C VAL A 225 -5.18 -6.42 -3.55
N SER A 226 -5.00 -7.44 -4.40
CA SER A 226 -6.01 -8.49 -4.59
C SER A 226 -6.27 -9.29 -3.31
N ALA A 227 -5.22 -9.60 -2.53
CA ALA A 227 -5.36 -10.31 -1.26
C ALA A 227 -6.18 -9.50 -0.25
N MET A 228 -5.93 -8.19 -0.13
CA MET A 228 -6.68 -7.31 0.76
C MET A 228 -8.15 -7.19 0.34
N GLY A 229 -8.41 -7.01 -0.96
CA GLY A 229 -9.76 -6.94 -1.49
C GLY A 229 -10.53 -8.26 -1.30
N LEU A 230 -9.89 -9.39 -1.60
CA LEU A 230 -10.49 -10.72 -1.39
C LEU A 230 -10.75 -11.01 0.09
N ALA A 231 -9.86 -10.56 0.98
CA ALA A 231 -10.08 -10.64 2.43
C ALA A 231 -11.31 -9.83 2.86
N GLY A 232 -11.50 -8.64 2.29
CA GLY A 232 -12.71 -7.83 2.50
C GLY A 232 -13.98 -8.53 2.03
N GLU A 233 -13.97 -9.16 0.85
CA GLU A 233 -15.10 -9.95 0.34
C GLU A 233 -15.41 -11.14 1.26
N THR A 234 -14.39 -11.90 1.65
CA THR A 234 -14.52 -13.07 2.54
C THR A 234 -15.04 -12.67 3.92
N ALA A 235 -14.49 -11.58 4.47
CA ALA A 235 -14.94 -11.04 5.76
C ALA A 235 -16.41 -10.60 5.73
N PHE A 236 -16.83 -9.95 4.63
CA PHE A 236 -18.21 -9.53 4.43
C PHE A 236 -19.18 -10.73 4.41
N GLY A 237 -18.82 -11.82 3.70
CA GLY A 237 -19.62 -13.04 3.66
C GLY A 237 -19.73 -13.79 5.00
N ARG A 238 -18.88 -13.43 5.97
CA ARG A 238 -18.88 -14.03 7.33
C ARG A 238 -19.78 -13.27 8.32
N LEU A 239 -20.18 -12.03 7.99
CA LEU A 239 -20.95 -11.18 8.90
C LEU A 239 -22.33 -11.79 9.21
N SER A 240 -22.70 -11.70 10.48
CA SER A 240 -24.07 -11.96 10.98
C SER A 240 -24.84 -10.63 11.14
N PRO A 241 -26.17 -10.65 11.34
CA PRO A 241 -26.96 -9.43 11.55
C PRO A 241 -26.55 -8.58 12.76
N LEU A 242 -25.83 -9.15 13.72
CA LEU A 242 -25.35 -8.47 14.93
C LEU A 242 -23.92 -7.94 14.79
N ASP A 243 -23.21 -8.27 13.70
CA ASP A 243 -21.86 -7.80 13.46
C ASP A 243 -21.84 -6.39 12.86
N GLY A 244 -20.87 -5.60 13.29
CA GLY A 244 -20.60 -4.26 12.78
C GLY A 244 -19.20 -4.15 12.21
N ASN A 245 -18.74 -2.89 12.03
CA ASN A 245 -17.43 -2.59 11.47
C ASN A 245 -16.26 -3.12 12.32
N ALA A 246 -16.43 -3.28 13.64
CA ALA A 246 -15.41 -3.85 14.52
C ALA A 246 -15.19 -5.35 14.24
N SER A 247 -16.27 -6.13 14.13
CA SER A 247 -16.20 -7.54 13.75
C SER A 247 -15.63 -7.67 12.34
N TYR A 248 -16.09 -6.84 11.40
CA TYR A 248 -15.63 -6.84 10.02
C TYR A 248 -14.12 -6.59 9.92
N ARG A 249 -13.58 -5.61 10.66
CA ARG A 249 -12.13 -5.35 10.75
C ARG A 249 -11.37 -6.61 11.17
N ASN A 250 -11.82 -7.28 12.22
CA ASN A 250 -11.18 -8.50 12.71
C ASN A 250 -11.29 -9.63 11.67
N TYR A 251 -12.43 -9.75 11.01
CA TYR A 251 -12.65 -10.77 9.98
C TYR A 251 -11.80 -10.56 8.73
N ILE A 252 -11.41 -9.31 8.39
CA ILE A 252 -10.44 -9.03 7.33
C ILE A 252 -9.07 -9.62 7.70
N ILE A 253 -8.61 -9.39 8.93
CA ILE A 253 -7.31 -9.93 9.41
C ILE A 253 -7.34 -11.46 9.44
N ASP A 254 -8.41 -12.05 9.95
CA ASP A 254 -8.65 -13.49 9.93
C ASP A 254 -8.63 -14.05 8.49
N ALA A 255 -9.29 -13.36 7.56
CA ALA A 255 -9.35 -13.78 6.17
C ALA A 255 -7.97 -13.79 5.51
N VAL A 256 -7.10 -12.82 5.81
CA VAL A 256 -5.70 -12.83 5.34
C VAL A 256 -4.94 -13.99 5.97
N CYS A 257 -5.13 -14.26 7.26
CA CYS A 257 -4.49 -15.37 7.96
C CYS A 257 -4.83 -16.73 7.33
N ASN A 258 -6.11 -16.92 7.03
CA ASN A 258 -6.65 -18.18 6.49
C ASN A 258 -6.54 -18.29 4.96
N MET A 259 -6.12 -17.23 4.26
CA MET A 259 -6.01 -17.21 2.81
C MET A 259 -4.98 -18.22 2.33
N THR A 260 -5.35 -19.14 1.47
CA THR A 260 -4.41 -20.08 0.85
C THR A 260 -3.85 -19.50 -0.46
N PRO A 261 -2.65 -19.93 -0.90
CA PRO A 261 -2.13 -19.56 -2.23
C PRO A 261 -3.10 -19.90 -3.36
N GLN A 262 -3.76 -21.06 -3.27
CA GLN A 262 -4.77 -21.45 -4.26
C GLN A 262 -6.01 -20.56 -4.19
N GLY A 263 -6.49 -20.23 -2.97
CA GLY A 263 -7.62 -19.32 -2.78
C GLY A 263 -7.38 -17.92 -3.34
N LEU A 264 -6.16 -17.37 -3.16
CA LEU A 264 -5.79 -16.09 -3.77
C LEU A 264 -5.72 -16.18 -5.29
N LYS A 265 -5.16 -17.28 -5.83
CA LYS A 265 -5.09 -17.50 -7.29
C LYS A 265 -6.48 -17.56 -7.94
N GLU A 266 -7.43 -18.22 -7.29
CA GLU A 266 -8.80 -18.42 -7.81
C GLU A 266 -9.72 -17.21 -7.54
N GLY A 267 -9.54 -16.54 -6.40
CA GLY A 267 -10.38 -15.43 -5.97
C GLY A 267 -9.97 -14.06 -6.53
N ALA A 268 -8.76 -13.93 -7.09
CA ALA A 268 -8.30 -12.66 -7.63
C ALA A 268 -9.05 -12.28 -8.92
N LYS A 269 -9.66 -11.09 -8.92
CA LYS A 269 -10.43 -10.53 -10.03
C LYS A 269 -9.62 -9.40 -10.67
N TYR A 270 -8.84 -9.71 -11.68
CA TYR A 270 -7.98 -8.73 -12.34
C TYR A 270 -7.93 -8.90 -13.84
N GLU A 271 -7.55 -7.85 -14.53
CA GLU A 271 -7.12 -7.83 -15.93
C GLU A 271 -5.77 -7.12 -16.07
N MET A 272 -5.01 -7.44 -17.09
CA MET A 272 -3.75 -6.77 -17.43
C MET A 272 -3.96 -5.82 -18.60
N ARG A 273 -3.33 -4.66 -18.53
CA ARG A 273 -3.33 -3.62 -19.57
C ARG A 273 -1.93 -3.08 -19.86
#